data_bf7511d8ad22d235d72c7d478d900680
#
_entry.id   bf7511d8ad22d235d72c7d478d900680
#
_cell.length_a   1.000
_cell.length_b   1.000
_cell.length_c   1.000
_cell.angle_alpha   90.00
_cell.angle_beta   90.00
_cell.angle_gamma   90.00
#
_symmetry.space_group_name_H-M   'P 1'
#
loop_
_entity.id
_entity.type
_entity.pdbx_description
1 polymer ?
#
loop_
_entity_poly.entity_id
_entity_poly.type
_entity_poly.pdbx_seq_one_letter_code
_entity_poly.pdbx_strand_id
1 'polypeptide(L)'
;MNKLKTSLLVIAASVFISAPTYAAEIEACLITKTDINPFFVKMKEGAKAKADELGIKLSTYAGKIDGDHETQVRAVETCIASGAKGILIAASDTKAITTVLGQAQDNGLLVIALDTPLEPIGAADSTFATDNFKAGQLIGEWAAASFGDTSKAVIAMLDLNVSQPSVDVLRDQGFLTGFGIDTKDITKWGDETDPRIVGNEVTNGNEEGGRNAMEKLLQKNPDINVVYTLNEPAAAGAYEALKAAGKADDGILIVSVDGGCPGVKDVKDGVIGATSQ
;
A
#
# COMPACT_ATOMS: atom_id res chain seq x y z
N MET A 1 -30.29 -92.17 -19.74
CA MET A 1 -30.93 -91.10 -18.93
C MET A 1 -29.85 -90.09 -18.58
N ASN A 2 -29.64 -89.11 -19.45
CA ASN A 2 -28.65 -88.06 -19.26
C ASN A 2 -29.33 -86.74 -18.83
N LYS A 3 -29.02 -86.27 -17.63
CA LYS A 3 -29.51 -84.99 -17.13
C LYS A 3 -28.53 -83.89 -17.57
N LEU A 4 -28.98 -83.04 -18.45
CA LEU A 4 -28.28 -81.83 -18.85
C LEU A 4 -28.43 -80.78 -17.74
N LYS A 5 -27.31 -80.35 -17.13
CA LYS A 5 -27.30 -79.27 -16.20
C LYS A 5 -26.99 -77.96 -16.94
N THR A 6 -27.98 -77.10 -17.05
CA THR A 6 -27.86 -75.76 -17.65
C THR A 6 -27.33 -74.83 -16.54
N SER A 7 -26.07 -74.36 -16.67
CA SER A 7 -25.49 -73.34 -15.78
C SER A 7 -25.85 -71.95 -16.33
N LEU A 8 -26.57 -71.15 -15.54
CA LEU A 8 -26.91 -69.76 -15.84
C LEU A 8 -25.76 -68.88 -15.38
N LEU A 9 -25.07 -68.25 -16.32
CA LEU A 9 -24.00 -67.29 -16.05
C LEU A 9 -24.64 -65.90 -15.89
N VAL A 10 -24.68 -65.38 -14.66
CA VAL A 10 -25.15 -64.01 -14.36
C VAL A 10 -23.96 -63.05 -14.52
N ILE A 11 -23.97 -62.28 -15.62
CA ILE A 11 -23.01 -61.20 -15.83
C ILE A 11 -23.52 -59.96 -15.07
N ALA A 12 -22.92 -59.64 -13.95
CA ALA A 12 -23.16 -58.39 -13.24
C ALA A 12 -22.43 -57.25 -13.95
N ALA A 13 -23.18 -56.44 -14.69
CA ALA A 13 -22.68 -55.23 -15.32
C ALA A 13 -22.47 -54.15 -14.20
N SER A 14 -21.24 -53.89 -13.81
CA SER A 14 -20.88 -52.80 -12.89
C SER A 14 -20.98 -51.46 -13.66
N VAL A 15 -22.07 -50.75 -13.45
CA VAL A 15 -22.20 -49.35 -13.93
C VAL A 15 -21.31 -48.45 -13.06
N PHE A 16 -20.16 -48.06 -13.58
CA PHE A 16 -19.36 -46.99 -12.98
C PHE A 16 -20.08 -45.66 -13.19
N ILE A 17 -20.79 -45.18 -12.18
CA ILE A 17 -21.32 -43.82 -12.13
C ILE A 17 -20.14 -42.91 -11.89
N SER A 18 -19.60 -42.26 -12.95
CA SER A 18 -18.65 -41.16 -12.82
C SER A 18 -19.39 -39.98 -12.18
N ALA A 19 -19.24 -39.78 -10.88
CA ALA A 19 -19.69 -38.54 -10.27
C ALA A 19 -18.88 -37.36 -10.89
N PRO A 20 -19.53 -36.27 -11.30
CA PRO A 20 -18.82 -35.11 -11.76
C PRO A 20 -17.93 -34.59 -10.60
N THR A 21 -16.64 -34.69 -10.77
CA THR A 21 -15.70 -34.01 -9.89
C THR A 21 -15.85 -32.51 -10.16
N TYR A 22 -16.65 -31.83 -9.34
CA TYR A 22 -16.59 -30.37 -9.28
C TYR A 22 -15.17 -30.05 -8.81
N ALA A 23 -14.37 -29.40 -9.66
CA ALA A 23 -13.14 -28.80 -9.21
C ALA A 23 -13.50 -27.86 -8.05
N ALA A 24 -12.85 -28.04 -6.90
CA ALA A 24 -13.08 -27.15 -5.78
C ALA A 24 -12.81 -25.71 -6.23
N GLU A 25 -13.77 -24.82 -5.95
CA GLU A 25 -13.63 -23.40 -6.27
C GLU A 25 -12.39 -22.85 -5.57
N ILE A 26 -11.47 -22.27 -6.34
CA ILE A 26 -10.28 -21.66 -5.77
C ILE A 26 -10.70 -20.36 -5.08
N GLU A 27 -10.44 -20.25 -3.79
CA GLU A 27 -10.64 -19.01 -3.03
C GLU A 27 -9.32 -18.29 -2.80
N ALA A 28 -9.32 -16.97 -2.99
CA ALA A 28 -8.20 -16.07 -2.66
C ALA A 28 -8.70 -14.87 -1.85
N CYS A 29 -7.80 -14.25 -1.10
CA CYS A 29 -8.09 -13.05 -0.33
C CYS A 29 -7.31 -11.85 -0.88
N LEU A 30 -7.93 -10.68 -0.92
CA LEU A 30 -7.26 -9.40 -1.07
C LEU A 30 -7.41 -8.61 0.24
N ILE A 31 -6.30 -8.18 0.82
CA ILE A 31 -6.25 -7.41 2.06
C ILE A 31 -5.55 -6.08 1.77
N THR A 32 -6.29 -4.97 1.83
CA THR A 32 -5.77 -3.63 1.58
C THR A 32 -5.59 -2.84 2.89
N LYS A 33 -4.86 -1.72 2.84
CA LYS A 33 -4.67 -0.86 4.01
C LYS A 33 -5.97 -0.18 4.41
N THR A 34 -6.72 0.35 3.43
CA THR A 34 -8.05 0.95 3.63
C THR A 34 -8.95 0.64 2.44
N ASP A 35 -10.24 0.92 2.56
CA ASP A 35 -11.23 0.84 1.47
C ASP A 35 -11.72 2.21 1.00
N ILE A 36 -11.14 3.30 1.50
CA ILE A 36 -11.48 4.69 1.15
C ILE A 36 -10.44 5.37 0.25
N ASN A 37 -9.17 4.97 0.32
CA ASN A 37 -8.14 5.51 -0.57
C ASN A 37 -8.41 5.07 -2.02
N PRO A 38 -8.50 6.00 -2.99
CA PRO A 38 -8.82 5.71 -4.39
C PRO A 38 -7.90 4.65 -5.04
N PHE A 39 -6.63 4.60 -4.64
CA PHE A 39 -5.69 3.59 -5.11
C PHE A 39 -6.13 2.18 -4.73
N PHE A 40 -6.47 1.93 -3.46
CA PHE A 40 -6.93 0.61 -2.99
C PHE A 40 -8.33 0.27 -3.52
N VAL A 41 -9.19 1.26 -3.74
CA VAL A 41 -10.48 1.05 -4.41
C VAL A 41 -10.27 0.50 -5.82
N LYS A 42 -9.35 1.11 -6.60
CA LYS A 42 -9.01 0.63 -7.95
C LYS A 42 -8.32 -0.73 -7.96
N MET A 43 -7.43 -0.98 -7.01
CA MET A 43 -6.81 -2.30 -6.82
C MET A 43 -7.88 -3.38 -6.60
N LYS A 44 -8.84 -3.13 -5.72
CA LYS A 44 -9.97 -4.04 -5.42
C LYS A 44 -10.86 -4.28 -6.64
N GLU A 45 -11.20 -3.23 -7.39
CA GLU A 45 -11.98 -3.34 -8.64
C GLU A 45 -11.26 -4.21 -9.67
N GLY A 46 -9.95 -3.96 -9.90
CA GLY A 46 -9.15 -4.73 -10.84
C GLY A 46 -8.97 -6.19 -10.43
N ALA A 47 -8.69 -6.42 -9.14
CA ALA A 47 -8.56 -7.77 -8.59
C ALA A 47 -9.87 -8.56 -8.71
N LYS A 48 -11.02 -7.93 -8.42
CA LYS A 48 -12.33 -8.55 -8.55
C LYS A 48 -12.64 -8.92 -10.01
N ALA A 49 -12.43 -7.99 -10.94
CA ALA A 49 -12.64 -8.24 -12.36
C ALA A 49 -11.79 -9.42 -12.86
N LYS A 50 -10.53 -9.50 -12.43
CA LYS A 50 -9.64 -10.60 -12.82
C LYS A 50 -10.00 -11.92 -12.16
N ALA A 51 -10.43 -11.89 -10.91
CA ALA A 51 -10.91 -13.08 -10.20
C ALA A 51 -12.17 -13.66 -10.89
N ASP A 52 -13.13 -12.80 -11.25
CA ASP A 52 -14.35 -13.19 -11.98
C ASP A 52 -13.99 -13.85 -13.35
N GLU A 53 -13.02 -13.26 -14.10
CA GLU A 53 -12.52 -13.82 -15.36
C GLU A 53 -11.91 -15.22 -15.20
N LEU A 54 -11.18 -15.42 -14.09
CA LEU A 54 -10.46 -16.67 -13.81
C LEU A 54 -11.31 -17.73 -13.09
N GLY A 55 -12.55 -17.40 -12.69
CA GLY A 55 -13.38 -18.29 -11.87
C GLY A 55 -12.84 -18.47 -10.45
N ILE A 56 -12.18 -17.46 -9.91
CA ILE A 56 -11.65 -17.43 -8.53
C ILE A 56 -12.64 -16.70 -7.64
N LYS A 57 -13.00 -17.29 -6.51
CA LYS A 57 -13.76 -16.61 -5.46
C LYS A 57 -12.82 -15.67 -4.69
N LEU A 58 -13.01 -14.36 -4.84
CA LEU A 58 -12.19 -13.35 -4.16
C LEU A 58 -12.93 -12.79 -2.94
N SER A 59 -12.37 -13.03 -1.75
CA SER A 59 -12.77 -12.38 -0.51
C SER A 59 -11.92 -11.12 -0.29
N THR A 60 -12.55 -9.99 0.05
CA THR A 60 -11.82 -8.72 0.21
C THR A 60 -11.96 -8.16 1.62
N TYR A 61 -10.85 -7.71 2.18
CA TYR A 61 -10.74 -7.12 3.52
C TYR A 61 -9.93 -5.83 3.45
N ALA A 62 -10.13 -4.95 4.42
CA ALA A 62 -9.39 -3.71 4.55
C ALA A 62 -9.23 -3.33 6.02
N GLY A 63 -8.16 -2.62 6.37
CA GLY A 63 -8.05 -1.89 7.62
C GLY A 63 -9.02 -0.71 7.66
N LYS A 64 -9.29 -0.18 8.83
CA LYS A 64 -10.15 1.00 9.03
C LYS A 64 -9.42 2.29 8.63
N ILE A 65 -8.12 2.33 8.95
CA ILE A 65 -7.19 3.40 8.61
C ILE A 65 -5.87 2.78 8.17
N ASP A 66 -4.99 3.55 7.52
CA ASP A 66 -3.61 3.10 7.34
C ASP A 66 -2.94 2.97 8.72
N GLY A 67 -2.21 1.87 8.93
CA GLY A 67 -1.68 1.50 10.25
C GLY A 67 -2.58 0.59 11.08
N ASP A 68 -3.81 0.26 10.65
CA ASP A 68 -4.68 -0.73 11.33
C ASP A 68 -4.19 -2.17 11.08
N HIS A 69 -3.05 -2.48 11.67
CA HIS A 69 -2.40 -3.79 11.59
C HIS A 69 -3.28 -4.91 12.15
N GLU A 70 -3.95 -4.68 13.28
CA GLU A 70 -4.73 -5.73 13.94
C GLU A 70 -5.90 -6.24 13.08
N THR A 71 -6.56 -5.35 12.34
CA THR A 71 -7.63 -5.77 11.42
C THR A 71 -7.06 -6.59 10.27
N GLN A 72 -5.86 -6.27 9.77
CA GLN A 72 -5.21 -7.08 8.73
C GLN A 72 -4.79 -8.46 9.25
N VAL A 73 -4.29 -8.58 10.50
CA VAL A 73 -3.99 -9.88 11.12
C VAL A 73 -5.25 -10.75 11.16
N ARG A 74 -6.37 -10.21 11.66
CA ARG A 74 -7.65 -10.95 11.69
C ARG A 74 -8.14 -11.37 10.29
N ALA A 75 -7.88 -10.53 9.28
CA ALA A 75 -8.22 -10.87 7.90
C ALA A 75 -7.39 -12.06 7.39
N VAL A 76 -6.08 -12.09 7.67
CA VAL A 76 -5.20 -13.23 7.34
C VAL A 76 -5.68 -14.50 8.03
N GLU A 77 -5.97 -14.46 9.34
CA GLU A 77 -6.50 -15.59 10.09
C GLU A 77 -7.83 -16.10 9.49
N THR A 78 -8.70 -15.19 9.06
CA THR A 78 -9.95 -15.55 8.40
C THR A 78 -9.70 -16.26 7.07
N CYS A 79 -8.72 -15.81 6.28
CA CYS A 79 -8.34 -16.44 5.01
C CYS A 79 -7.76 -17.85 5.21
N ILE A 80 -6.95 -18.05 6.27
CA ILE A 80 -6.46 -19.38 6.64
C ILE A 80 -7.65 -20.28 7.00
N ALA A 81 -8.55 -19.80 7.86
CA ALA A 81 -9.69 -20.57 8.34
C ALA A 81 -10.70 -20.93 7.21
N SER A 82 -10.86 -20.09 6.20
CA SER A 82 -11.71 -20.36 5.03
C SER A 82 -11.11 -21.39 4.06
N GLY A 83 -9.83 -21.73 4.21
CA GLY A 83 -9.12 -22.64 3.32
C GLY A 83 -8.73 -22.00 1.98
N ALA A 84 -8.61 -20.67 1.94
CA ALA A 84 -8.11 -19.92 0.80
C ALA A 84 -6.77 -20.49 0.30
N LYS A 85 -6.48 -20.30 -0.99
CA LYS A 85 -5.23 -20.79 -1.61
C LYS A 85 -4.20 -19.68 -1.75
N GLY A 86 -4.58 -18.44 -1.55
CA GLY A 86 -3.66 -17.32 -1.62
C GLY A 86 -4.18 -16.07 -0.95
N ILE A 87 -3.23 -15.23 -0.56
CA ILE A 87 -3.43 -13.92 0.03
C ILE A 87 -2.64 -12.90 -0.80
N LEU A 88 -3.32 -11.85 -1.24
CA LEU A 88 -2.73 -10.66 -1.81
C LEU A 88 -2.86 -9.56 -0.75
N ILE A 89 -1.76 -8.96 -0.31
CA ILE A 89 -1.78 -8.01 0.80
C ILE A 89 -0.96 -6.75 0.53
N ALA A 90 -1.57 -5.58 0.79
CA ALA A 90 -0.86 -4.32 0.98
C ALA A 90 -0.77 -4.07 2.50
N ALA A 91 0.39 -4.31 3.08
CA ALA A 91 0.57 -4.32 4.53
C ALA A 91 0.62 -2.91 5.13
N SER A 92 -0.10 -2.67 6.23
CA SER A 92 -0.03 -1.44 7.03
C SER A 92 1.20 -1.40 7.95
N ASP A 93 1.64 -2.56 8.44
CA ASP A 93 2.89 -2.74 9.16
C ASP A 93 3.67 -3.88 8.50
N THR A 94 4.79 -3.54 7.84
CA THR A 94 5.56 -4.47 7.01
C THR A 94 6.37 -5.49 7.79
N LYS A 95 6.61 -5.25 9.07
CA LYS A 95 7.37 -6.12 9.97
C LYS A 95 6.43 -7.02 10.77
N ALA A 96 5.48 -6.43 11.49
CA ALA A 96 4.62 -7.18 12.41
C ALA A 96 3.71 -8.20 11.70
N ILE A 97 3.24 -7.89 10.47
CA ILE A 97 2.35 -8.78 9.70
C ILE A 97 3.02 -10.11 9.30
N THR A 98 4.36 -10.15 9.23
CA THR A 98 5.10 -11.32 8.73
C THR A 98 4.87 -12.58 9.54
N THR A 99 4.61 -12.45 10.85
CA THR A 99 4.33 -13.60 11.73
C THR A 99 3.07 -14.34 11.29
N VAL A 100 1.97 -13.66 11.07
CA VAL A 100 0.70 -14.29 10.66
C VAL A 100 0.73 -14.72 9.19
N LEU A 101 1.49 -14.01 8.33
CA LEU A 101 1.71 -14.44 6.94
C LEU A 101 2.53 -15.72 6.86
N GLY A 102 3.53 -15.91 7.74
CA GLY A 102 4.25 -17.18 7.88
C GLY A 102 3.32 -18.34 8.25
N GLN A 103 2.36 -18.10 9.14
CA GLN A 103 1.33 -19.10 9.45
C GLN A 103 0.45 -19.42 8.23
N ALA A 104 0.12 -18.42 7.39
CA ALA A 104 -0.61 -18.65 6.14
C ALA A 104 0.19 -19.54 5.18
N GLN A 105 1.49 -19.28 5.00
CA GLN A 105 2.38 -20.10 4.18
C GLN A 105 2.51 -21.52 4.73
N ASP A 106 2.64 -21.70 6.04
CA ASP A 106 2.67 -23.01 6.70
C ASP A 106 1.37 -23.81 6.48
N ASN A 107 0.23 -23.11 6.28
CA ASN A 107 -1.05 -23.71 5.91
C ASN A 107 -1.21 -23.87 4.37
N GLY A 108 -0.17 -23.62 3.59
CA GLY A 108 -0.13 -23.82 2.15
C GLY A 108 -0.78 -22.71 1.33
N LEU A 109 -0.97 -21.52 1.88
CA LEU A 109 -1.45 -20.35 1.14
C LEU A 109 -0.26 -19.67 0.45
N LEU A 110 -0.45 -19.28 -0.82
CA LEU A 110 0.47 -18.39 -1.53
C LEU A 110 0.32 -16.96 -0.97
N VAL A 111 1.42 -16.32 -0.59
CA VAL A 111 1.43 -14.95 -0.07
C VAL A 111 2.07 -14.01 -1.09
N ILE A 112 1.32 -13.04 -1.58
CA ILE A 112 1.78 -12.01 -2.52
C ILE A 112 1.66 -10.64 -1.86
N ALA A 113 2.80 -9.96 -1.70
CA ALA A 113 2.81 -8.56 -1.28
C ALA A 113 2.52 -7.64 -2.46
N LEU A 114 1.62 -6.68 -2.27
CA LEU A 114 1.24 -5.67 -3.24
C LEU A 114 1.58 -4.28 -2.71
N ASP A 115 2.04 -3.38 -3.60
CA ASP A 115 2.31 -1.98 -3.28
C ASP A 115 3.44 -1.77 -2.25
N THR A 116 3.36 -2.46 -1.14
CA THR A 116 4.22 -2.27 0.04
C THR A 116 5.05 -3.54 0.29
N PRO A 117 6.35 -3.55 -0.02
CA PRO A 117 7.24 -4.69 0.25
C PRO A 117 7.28 -5.04 1.74
N LEU A 118 7.27 -6.32 2.07
CA LEU A 118 7.42 -6.80 3.46
C LEU A 118 8.86 -6.67 3.95
N GLU A 119 9.05 -6.67 5.25
CA GLU A 119 10.37 -6.67 5.90
C GLU A 119 10.53 -7.86 6.85
N PRO A 120 11.33 -8.86 6.48
CA PRO A 120 12.14 -8.93 5.25
C PRO A 120 11.31 -9.19 3.98
N ILE A 121 11.81 -8.76 2.82
CA ILE A 121 11.13 -8.93 1.52
C ILE A 121 10.80 -10.40 1.21
N GLY A 122 11.61 -11.33 1.69
CA GLY A 122 11.40 -12.77 1.54
C GLY A 122 10.27 -13.34 2.42
N ALA A 123 9.54 -12.52 3.20
CA ALA A 123 8.36 -12.95 3.93
C ALA A 123 7.13 -13.14 3.03
N ALA A 124 7.18 -12.69 1.78
CA ALA A 124 6.21 -13.01 0.75
C ALA A 124 6.81 -13.92 -0.31
N ASP A 125 6.00 -14.77 -0.94
CA ASP A 125 6.43 -15.62 -2.07
C ASP A 125 6.73 -14.78 -3.32
N SER A 126 6.05 -13.64 -3.45
CA SER A 126 6.33 -12.64 -4.49
C SER A 126 5.89 -11.25 -4.03
N THR A 127 6.51 -10.21 -4.62
CA THR A 127 6.18 -8.80 -4.35
C THR A 127 5.99 -8.06 -5.67
N PHE A 128 4.88 -7.31 -5.77
CA PHE A 128 4.59 -6.40 -6.86
C PHE A 128 4.41 -4.99 -6.31
N ALA A 129 5.39 -4.15 -6.51
CA ALA A 129 5.43 -2.78 -6.00
C ALA A 129 6.15 -1.86 -6.96
N THR A 130 5.91 -0.56 -6.83
CA THR A 130 6.72 0.50 -7.41
C THR A 130 8.12 0.48 -6.79
N ASP A 131 9.14 0.93 -7.51
CA ASP A 131 10.41 1.32 -6.92
C ASP A 131 10.21 2.62 -6.13
N ASN A 132 9.77 2.45 -4.87
CA ASN A 132 9.37 3.56 -4.02
C ASN A 132 10.53 4.51 -3.68
N PHE A 133 11.77 3.98 -3.57
CA PHE A 133 12.95 4.84 -3.39
C PHE A 133 13.17 5.71 -4.63
N LYS A 134 13.08 5.12 -5.83
CA LYS A 134 13.24 5.88 -7.07
C LYS A 134 12.14 6.91 -7.27
N ALA A 135 10.90 6.58 -6.94
CA ALA A 135 9.78 7.53 -6.98
C ALA A 135 10.04 8.74 -6.06
N GLY A 136 10.46 8.47 -4.81
CA GLY A 136 10.87 9.51 -3.87
C GLY A 136 12.05 10.33 -4.39
N GLN A 137 13.07 9.66 -4.93
CA GLN A 137 14.26 10.34 -5.48
C GLN A 137 13.90 11.29 -6.61
N LEU A 138 13.08 10.85 -7.56
CA LEU A 138 12.67 11.67 -8.71
C LEU A 138 11.90 12.92 -8.26
N ILE A 139 11.00 12.79 -7.28
CA ILE A 139 10.26 13.96 -6.79
C ILE A 139 11.15 14.90 -5.99
N GLY A 140 12.14 14.37 -5.24
CA GLY A 140 13.15 15.17 -4.55
C GLY A 140 14.05 15.95 -5.50
N GLU A 141 14.56 15.30 -6.55
CA GLU A 141 15.35 15.95 -7.62
C GLU A 141 14.55 17.05 -8.31
N TRP A 142 13.28 16.79 -8.63
CA TRP A 142 12.40 17.78 -9.22
C TRP A 142 12.13 18.95 -8.28
N ALA A 143 11.86 18.68 -7.01
CA ALA A 143 11.62 19.69 -6.00
C ALA A 143 12.84 20.61 -5.81
N ALA A 144 14.05 20.04 -5.71
CA ALA A 144 15.30 20.78 -5.58
C ALA A 144 15.54 21.69 -6.80
N ALA A 145 15.34 21.15 -8.01
CA ALA A 145 15.50 21.93 -9.26
C ALA A 145 14.47 23.04 -9.38
N SER A 146 13.22 22.79 -8.99
CA SER A 146 12.12 23.78 -9.08
C SER A 146 12.23 24.87 -8.01
N PHE A 147 12.69 24.52 -6.81
CA PHE A 147 12.90 25.46 -5.71
C PHE A 147 14.13 26.36 -5.95
N GLY A 148 15.16 25.83 -6.57
CA GLY A 148 16.38 26.55 -6.96
C GLY A 148 17.42 26.61 -5.84
N ASP A 149 17.42 27.61 -4.97
CA ASP A 149 18.38 27.74 -3.87
C ASP A 149 17.95 26.88 -2.67
N THR A 150 18.28 25.59 -2.70
CA THR A 150 17.89 24.64 -1.67
C THR A 150 18.42 24.97 -0.26
N SER A 151 19.41 25.85 -0.13
CA SER A 151 19.89 26.31 1.19
C SER A 151 18.86 27.12 1.96
N LYS A 152 17.83 27.63 1.29
CA LYS A 152 16.71 28.39 1.87
C LYS A 152 15.47 27.56 2.12
N ALA A 153 15.52 26.27 1.84
CA ALA A 153 14.37 25.41 2.06
C ALA A 153 14.06 25.26 3.56
N VAL A 154 12.78 25.31 3.88
CA VAL A 154 12.20 25.03 5.19
C VAL A 154 11.15 23.96 4.98
N ILE A 155 11.50 22.72 5.29
CA ILE A 155 10.84 21.52 4.78
C ILE A 155 9.93 20.90 5.84
N ALA A 156 8.67 20.68 5.50
CA ALA A 156 7.74 19.83 6.24
C ALA A 156 7.72 18.43 5.63
N MET A 157 7.90 17.39 6.49
CA MET A 157 7.84 15.98 6.09
C MET A 157 6.51 15.40 6.59
N LEU A 158 5.68 14.91 5.67
CA LEU A 158 4.38 14.33 5.97
C LEU A 158 4.38 12.84 5.63
N ASP A 159 4.56 12.03 6.67
CA ASP A 159 4.81 10.59 6.58
C ASP A 159 3.53 9.77 6.77
N LEU A 160 3.62 8.45 6.55
CA LEU A 160 2.44 7.59 6.54
C LEU A 160 1.92 7.29 7.95
N ASN A 161 2.67 6.50 8.71
CA ASN A 161 2.26 6.08 10.05
C ASN A 161 3.46 5.68 10.93
N VAL A 162 3.21 5.57 12.23
CA VAL A 162 4.26 5.33 13.24
C VAL A 162 4.97 3.98 13.13
N SER A 163 4.44 3.01 12.38
CA SER A 163 5.12 1.73 12.17
C SER A 163 6.24 1.82 11.13
N GLN A 164 6.34 2.95 10.43
CA GLN A 164 7.33 3.20 9.38
C GLN A 164 7.37 2.06 8.35
N PRO A 165 6.25 1.80 7.64
CA PRO A 165 6.22 0.72 6.66
C PRO A 165 7.16 1.02 5.49
N SER A 166 7.66 -0.02 4.84
CA SER A 166 8.71 0.09 3.82
C SER A 166 8.41 1.09 2.70
N VAL A 167 7.15 1.20 2.26
CA VAL A 167 6.72 2.17 1.24
C VAL A 167 6.98 3.61 1.68
N ASP A 168 6.71 3.91 2.94
CA ASP A 168 6.90 5.22 3.54
C ASP A 168 8.40 5.56 3.64
N VAL A 169 9.15 4.70 4.32
CA VAL A 169 10.61 4.87 4.48
C VAL A 169 11.31 5.02 3.13
N LEU A 170 11.00 4.19 2.15
CA LEU A 170 11.65 4.25 0.83
C LEU A 170 11.34 5.56 0.08
N ARG A 171 10.09 6.02 0.11
CA ARG A 171 9.69 7.29 -0.54
C ARG A 171 10.35 8.47 0.15
N ASP A 172 10.37 8.48 1.46
CA ASP A 172 10.97 9.53 2.29
C ASP A 172 12.47 9.63 2.05
N GLN A 173 13.19 8.52 2.20
CA GLN A 173 14.63 8.45 1.99
C GLN A 173 15.01 8.77 0.53
N GLY A 174 14.17 8.38 -0.41
CA GLY A 174 14.29 8.78 -1.80
C GLY A 174 14.21 10.29 -1.97
N PHE A 175 13.15 10.93 -1.41
CA PHE A 175 12.97 12.39 -1.46
C PHE A 175 14.17 13.13 -0.87
N LEU A 176 14.60 12.76 0.32
CA LEU A 176 15.75 13.37 0.98
C LEU A 176 17.02 13.26 0.12
N THR A 177 17.28 12.07 -0.42
CA THR A 177 18.43 11.84 -1.33
C THR A 177 18.33 12.73 -2.57
N GLY A 178 17.18 12.79 -3.23
CA GLY A 178 16.95 13.60 -4.42
C GLY A 178 17.04 15.10 -4.15
N PHE A 179 16.61 15.55 -2.97
CA PHE A 179 16.69 16.94 -2.55
C PHE A 179 18.09 17.37 -2.07
N GLY A 180 19.00 16.38 -1.90
CA GLY A 180 20.38 16.63 -1.43
C GLY A 180 20.49 16.78 0.08
N ILE A 181 19.76 15.98 0.83
CA ILE A 181 19.77 15.88 2.30
C ILE A 181 20.38 14.54 2.71
N ASP A 182 21.21 14.52 3.75
CA ASP A 182 21.77 13.31 4.33
C ASP A 182 20.70 12.53 5.09
N THR A 183 20.41 11.34 4.61
CA THR A 183 19.35 10.45 5.12
C THR A 183 19.70 9.74 6.44
N LYS A 184 20.96 9.80 6.90
CA LYS A 184 21.45 9.07 8.08
C LYS A 184 21.20 7.57 7.99
N ASP A 185 20.24 7.04 8.74
CA ASP A 185 19.88 5.63 8.68
C ASP A 185 18.79 5.42 7.61
N ILE A 186 19.16 4.88 6.45
CA ILE A 186 18.27 4.68 5.32
C ILE A 186 17.09 3.71 5.58
N THR A 187 17.06 3.06 6.74
CA THR A 187 16.01 2.09 7.10
C THR A 187 14.86 2.70 7.91
N LYS A 188 14.91 4.01 8.16
CA LYS A 188 13.88 4.74 8.91
C LYS A 188 13.87 6.20 8.49
N TRP A 189 12.79 6.92 8.81
CA TRP A 189 12.70 8.36 8.71
C TRP A 189 12.70 9.00 10.10
N GLY A 190 12.99 10.30 10.17
CA GLY A 190 12.88 11.11 11.37
C GLY A 190 14.13 11.12 12.25
N ASP A 191 15.28 10.61 11.78
CA ASP A 191 16.57 10.73 12.46
C ASP A 191 17.54 11.72 11.77
N GLU A 192 17.08 12.39 10.74
CA GLU A 192 17.80 13.43 10.02
C GLU A 192 18.09 14.61 10.94
N THR A 193 19.27 15.20 10.74
CA THR A 193 19.74 16.36 11.54
C THR A 193 19.91 17.62 10.71
N ASP A 194 19.42 17.58 9.44
CA ASP A 194 19.50 18.74 8.55
C ASP A 194 18.61 19.88 9.08
N PRO A 195 19.14 21.10 9.29
CA PRO A 195 18.40 22.22 9.86
C PRO A 195 17.25 22.72 8.97
N ARG A 196 17.20 22.29 7.70
CA ARG A 196 16.10 22.64 6.78
C ARG A 196 14.82 21.85 7.09
N ILE A 197 14.92 20.70 7.77
CA ILE A 197 13.75 19.88 8.14
C ILE A 197 13.12 20.43 9.41
N VAL A 198 11.88 20.89 9.32
CA VAL A 198 11.08 21.36 10.46
C VAL A 198 10.68 20.20 11.36
N GLY A 199 10.34 19.10 10.77
CA GLY A 199 9.97 17.84 11.43
C GLY A 199 9.15 16.93 10.56
N ASN A 200 8.87 15.76 11.14
CA ASN A 200 8.08 14.69 10.57
C ASN A 200 6.75 14.57 11.32
N GLU A 201 5.64 14.47 10.61
CA GLU A 201 4.30 14.24 11.20
C GLU A 201 3.56 13.19 10.41
N VAL A 202 2.88 12.28 11.11
CA VAL A 202 2.14 11.18 10.48
C VAL A 202 0.76 11.62 10.00
N THR A 203 0.36 11.12 8.84
CA THR A 203 -0.88 11.48 8.15
C THR A 203 -1.90 10.36 8.09
N ASN A 204 -1.51 9.11 8.41
CA ASN A 204 -2.28 7.91 8.13
C ASN A 204 -2.72 7.83 6.65
N GLY A 205 -1.96 8.44 5.75
CA GLY A 205 -2.14 8.40 4.30
C GLY A 205 -3.45 8.99 3.79
N ASN A 206 -4.08 9.90 4.53
CA ASN A 206 -5.37 10.48 4.19
C ASN A 206 -5.40 12.01 4.33
N GLU A 207 -6.43 12.64 3.78
CA GLU A 207 -6.57 14.10 3.74
C GLU A 207 -6.70 14.74 5.13
N GLU A 208 -7.50 14.15 6.02
CA GLU A 208 -7.65 14.66 7.39
C GLU A 208 -6.32 14.63 8.15
N GLY A 209 -5.60 13.51 8.04
CA GLY A 209 -4.28 13.35 8.65
C GLY A 209 -3.25 14.31 8.05
N GLY A 210 -3.24 14.50 6.73
CA GLY A 210 -2.38 15.46 6.05
C GLY A 210 -2.63 16.89 6.52
N ARG A 211 -3.90 17.28 6.67
CA ARG A 211 -4.28 18.58 7.22
C ARG A 211 -3.77 18.76 8.66
N ASN A 212 -4.06 17.81 9.54
CA ASN A 212 -3.65 17.87 10.94
C ASN A 212 -2.12 17.90 11.10
N ALA A 213 -1.39 17.12 10.30
CA ALA A 213 0.07 17.10 10.27
C ALA A 213 0.63 18.47 9.85
N MET A 214 0.12 19.03 8.77
CA MET A 214 0.54 20.32 8.27
C MET A 214 0.23 21.46 9.25
N GLU A 215 -0.95 21.47 9.89
CA GLU A 215 -1.32 22.45 10.91
C GLU A 215 -0.31 22.44 12.08
N LYS A 216 0.11 21.26 12.55
CA LYS A 216 1.13 21.13 13.61
C LYS A 216 2.50 21.67 13.16
N LEU A 217 2.93 21.34 11.94
CA LEU A 217 4.21 21.79 11.43
C LEU A 217 4.24 23.31 11.20
N LEU A 218 3.13 23.92 10.75
CA LEU A 218 2.97 25.38 10.64
C LEU A 218 3.01 26.07 11.99
N GLN A 219 2.48 25.46 13.07
CA GLN A 219 2.59 25.97 14.42
C GLN A 219 4.04 25.93 14.93
N LYS A 220 4.81 24.93 14.52
CA LYS A 220 6.22 24.78 14.87
C LYS A 220 7.11 25.75 14.11
N ASN A 221 6.84 25.94 12.82
CA ASN A 221 7.54 26.90 11.97
C ASN A 221 6.59 27.45 10.88
N PRO A 222 6.19 28.74 10.97
CA PRO A 222 5.30 29.35 9.95
C PRO A 222 6.00 29.65 8.62
N ASP A 223 7.34 29.53 8.55
CA ASP A 223 8.12 29.89 7.35
C ASP A 223 8.36 28.70 6.42
N ILE A 224 7.64 27.56 6.62
CA ILE A 224 7.66 26.40 5.73
C ILE A 224 7.39 26.84 4.30
N ASN A 225 8.27 26.42 3.37
CA ASN A 225 8.19 26.76 1.96
C ASN A 225 8.35 25.55 1.02
N VAL A 226 8.64 24.36 1.58
CA VAL A 226 8.61 23.06 0.88
C VAL A 226 7.83 22.07 1.74
N VAL A 227 6.89 21.35 1.13
CA VAL A 227 6.11 20.30 1.78
C VAL A 227 6.27 19.03 0.97
N TYR A 228 6.89 18.04 1.57
CA TYR A 228 6.90 16.68 1.04
C TYR A 228 5.76 15.88 1.67
N THR A 229 5.06 15.10 0.85
CA THR A 229 4.05 14.16 1.30
C THR A 229 4.26 12.79 0.68
N LEU A 230 4.13 11.76 1.49
CA LEU A 230 4.32 10.38 1.03
C LEU A 230 3.32 9.96 -0.05
N ASN A 231 2.12 10.59 -0.08
CA ASN A 231 1.03 10.30 -1.03
C ASN A 231 0.14 11.52 -1.30
N GLU A 232 -0.63 11.46 -2.38
CA GLU A 232 -1.50 12.56 -2.83
C GLU A 232 -2.64 12.92 -1.86
N PRO A 233 -3.33 11.97 -1.17
CA PRO A 233 -4.33 12.35 -0.19
C PRO A 233 -3.76 13.21 0.96
N ALA A 234 -2.55 12.92 1.42
CA ALA A 234 -1.88 13.74 2.42
C ALA A 234 -1.54 15.14 1.88
N ALA A 235 -1.16 15.24 0.59
CA ALA A 235 -0.90 16.54 -0.06
C ALA A 235 -2.16 17.40 -0.16
N ALA A 236 -3.29 16.82 -0.51
CA ALA A 236 -4.59 17.52 -0.54
C ALA A 236 -4.92 18.10 0.84
N GLY A 237 -4.72 17.30 1.91
CA GLY A 237 -4.92 17.77 3.28
C GLY A 237 -3.95 18.89 3.68
N ALA A 238 -2.67 18.76 3.34
CA ALA A 238 -1.68 19.80 3.60
C ALA A 238 -2.04 21.13 2.92
N TYR A 239 -2.54 21.08 1.69
CA TYR A 239 -3.01 22.28 0.98
C TYR A 239 -4.21 22.93 1.67
N GLU A 240 -5.18 22.16 2.18
CA GLU A 240 -6.30 22.71 2.94
C GLU A 240 -5.84 23.38 4.26
N ALA A 241 -4.80 22.87 4.92
CA ALA A 241 -4.20 23.52 6.09
C ALA A 241 -3.54 24.86 5.70
N LEU A 242 -2.82 24.90 4.58
CA LEU A 242 -2.21 26.14 4.07
C LEU A 242 -3.28 27.18 3.71
N LYS A 243 -4.38 26.77 3.07
CA LYS A 243 -5.53 27.66 2.79
C LYS A 243 -6.11 28.24 4.07
N ALA A 244 -6.33 27.39 5.07
CA ALA A 244 -6.88 27.85 6.36
C ALA A 244 -5.94 28.82 7.09
N ALA A 245 -4.62 28.69 6.89
CA ALA A 245 -3.61 29.59 7.40
C ALA A 245 -3.41 30.86 6.55
N GLY A 246 -4.14 31.02 5.43
CA GLY A 246 -3.98 32.16 4.50
C GLY A 246 -2.69 32.12 3.69
N LYS A 247 -2.08 30.94 3.51
CA LYS A 247 -0.77 30.72 2.86
C LYS A 247 -0.85 30.03 1.50
N ALA A 248 -2.03 29.80 0.96
CA ALA A 248 -2.19 29.08 -0.31
C ALA A 248 -1.50 29.80 -1.49
N ASP A 249 -1.41 31.13 -1.43
CA ASP A 249 -0.83 31.98 -2.49
C ASP A 249 0.64 32.38 -2.19
N ASP A 250 1.26 31.87 -1.12
CA ASP A 250 2.63 32.22 -0.70
C ASP A 250 3.72 31.52 -1.55
N GLY A 251 3.33 30.73 -2.55
CA GLY A 251 4.28 30.01 -3.41
C GLY A 251 4.96 28.83 -2.73
N ILE A 252 4.33 28.24 -1.74
CA ILE A 252 4.83 27.04 -1.03
C ILE A 252 4.79 25.84 -1.99
N LEU A 253 5.95 25.19 -2.15
CA LEU A 253 6.10 24.05 -3.04
C LEU A 253 5.63 22.77 -2.35
N ILE A 254 4.49 22.22 -2.74
CA ILE A 254 4.01 20.91 -2.30
C ILE A 254 4.39 19.87 -3.34
N VAL A 255 4.99 18.76 -2.93
CA VAL A 255 5.32 17.62 -3.80
C VAL A 255 4.87 16.32 -3.17
N SER A 256 4.53 15.34 -4.01
CA SER A 256 3.91 14.09 -3.58
C SER A 256 4.33 12.90 -4.45
N VAL A 257 3.84 11.72 -4.06
CA VAL A 257 3.98 10.47 -4.82
C VAL A 257 2.59 9.89 -5.03
N ASP A 258 2.35 9.21 -6.09
CA ASP A 258 1.31 8.24 -6.51
C ASP A 258 1.05 8.35 -8.03
N GLY A 259 1.03 9.56 -8.63
CA GLY A 259 0.69 9.74 -10.05
C GLY A 259 -0.76 9.40 -10.38
N GLY A 260 -1.66 9.45 -9.39
CA GLY A 260 -3.08 9.16 -9.55
C GLY A 260 -3.85 10.26 -10.28
N CYS A 261 -5.03 9.93 -10.85
CA CYS A 261 -5.83 10.93 -11.54
C CYS A 261 -6.18 12.17 -10.69
N PRO A 262 -6.50 12.04 -9.37
CA PRO A 262 -6.71 13.21 -8.52
C PRO A 262 -5.46 14.08 -8.40
N GLY A 263 -4.31 13.51 -8.06
CA GLY A 263 -3.06 14.26 -7.89
C GLY A 263 -2.56 14.88 -9.19
N VAL A 264 -2.66 14.19 -10.33
CA VAL A 264 -2.37 14.77 -11.64
C VAL A 264 -3.29 15.97 -11.93
N LYS A 265 -4.55 15.91 -11.51
CA LYS A 265 -5.46 17.05 -11.58
C LYS A 265 -4.99 18.19 -10.69
N ASP A 266 -4.57 17.90 -9.48
CA ASP A 266 -4.07 18.89 -8.52
C ASP A 266 -2.78 19.57 -9.01
N VAL A 267 -1.89 18.84 -9.71
CA VAL A 267 -0.75 19.44 -10.42
C VAL A 267 -1.24 20.42 -11.50
N LYS A 268 -2.22 20.02 -12.30
CA LYS A 268 -2.79 20.89 -13.34
C LYS A 268 -3.44 22.14 -12.77
N ASP A 269 -4.08 22.03 -11.62
CA ASP A 269 -4.79 23.13 -10.96
C ASP A 269 -3.85 24.02 -10.12
N GLY A 270 -2.57 23.64 -10.00
CA GLY A 270 -1.56 24.39 -9.23
C GLY A 270 -1.66 24.18 -7.71
N VAL A 271 -2.37 23.15 -7.26
CA VAL A 271 -2.51 22.78 -5.85
C VAL A 271 -1.22 22.12 -5.34
N ILE A 272 -0.65 21.22 -6.13
CA ILE A 272 0.67 20.63 -5.88
C ILE A 272 1.60 20.91 -7.06
N GLY A 273 2.89 21.00 -6.80
CA GLY A 273 3.90 21.28 -7.83
C GLY A 273 4.13 20.10 -8.75
N ALA A 274 4.25 18.90 -8.18
CA ALA A 274 4.45 17.66 -8.91
C ALA A 274 4.05 16.43 -8.06
N THR A 275 3.81 15.33 -8.77
CA THR A 275 3.67 13.98 -8.20
C THR A 275 4.50 13.00 -9.02
N SER A 276 5.17 12.03 -8.39
CA SER A 276 5.92 10.96 -9.05
C SER A 276 5.19 9.62 -8.92
N GLN A 277 5.62 8.65 -9.77
CA GLN A 277 5.02 7.31 -9.75
C GLN A 277 6.10 6.23 -9.90
#